data_b302a98a35faa0e22d6c48778ea3a4f9
#
_entry.id   b302a98a35faa0e22d6c48778ea3a4f9
#
_cell.length_a   1.000
_cell.length_b   1.000
_cell.length_c   1.000
_cell.angle_alpha   90.00
_cell.angle_beta   90.00
_cell.angle_gamma   90.00
#
_symmetry.space_group_name_H-M   'P 1'
#
loop_
_entity.id
_entity.type
_entity.pdbx_description
1 polymer ?
#
loop_
_entity_poly.entity_id
_entity_poly.type
_entity_poly.pdbx_seq_one_letter_code
_entity_poly.pdbx_strand_id
1 'polypeptide(L)'
;MKDWWEVFDKNNADSRYADYDDYINRTFGTGRASYDDGNEQFWQSLNQWLPHAQYIDIYGAEPTLIHRLFDILQHSIDSGYHKNQTLHFNTNCTIWNQTYIDILSQFKQVYFDLSIDGLYNHYDYIRNGETWDVVLANFNKYKEFANTYYQHPVSVCITVSMFNIYYIDEIFEYFENQLNTHFNMAHMPLHVSIKALPTQVKQRIREKLLQSKSEKFLREVAPILSYMDEELSIQQTNYHYPNGVWPEVVRSTTELDQLRKQSFKDTFPEFFAILEPYWN
;
A
#
# COMPACT_ATOMS: atom_id res chain seq x y z
N MET A 1 -9.49 1.17 1.52
CA MET A 1 -10.10 -0.15 1.19
C MET A 1 -11.61 -0.18 1.42
N LYS A 2 -12.12 0.30 2.57
CA LYS A 2 -13.57 0.30 2.86
C LYS A 2 -14.39 1.03 1.79
N ASP A 3 -13.92 2.18 1.32
CA ASP A 3 -14.63 2.99 0.33
C ASP A 3 -14.68 2.36 -1.07
N TRP A 4 -13.65 1.60 -1.44
CA TRP A 4 -13.66 0.81 -2.67
C TRP A 4 -14.75 -0.28 -2.62
N TRP A 5 -14.94 -0.90 -1.44
CA TRP A 5 -16.02 -1.86 -1.23
C TRP A 5 -17.41 -1.21 -1.29
N GLU A 6 -17.56 0.03 -0.78
CA GLU A 6 -18.86 0.73 -0.86
C GLU A 6 -19.19 1.14 -2.30
N VAL A 7 -18.21 1.53 -3.11
CA VAL A 7 -18.40 1.76 -4.55
C VAL A 7 -18.73 0.45 -5.25
N PHE A 8 -18.07 -0.65 -4.88
CA PHE A 8 -18.33 -1.99 -5.37
C PHE A 8 -19.75 -2.46 -5.02
N ASP A 9 -20.17 -2.37 -3.75
CA ASP A 9 -21.48 -2.85 -3.29
C ASP A 9 -22.64 -2.05 -3.91
N LYS A 10 -22.50 -0.76 -4.14
CA LYS A 10 -23.50 0.06 -4.81
C LYS A 10 -23.67 -0.31 -6.29
N ASN A 11 -22.62 -0.79 -6.92
CA ASN A 11 -22.60 -1.19 -8.33
C ASN A 11 -22.72 -2.70 -8.54
N ASN A 12 -23.00 -3.47 -7.49
CA ASN A 12 -23.10 -4.95 -7.53
C ASN A 12 -24.26 -5.48 -8.42
N ALA A 13 -25.13 -4.60 -8.92
CA ALA A 13 -26.09 -4.92 -10.00
C ALA A 13 -25.45 -4.84 -11.42
N ASP A 14 -24.20 -4.38 -11.54
CA ASP A 14 -23.49 -4.25 -12.80
C ASP A 14 -22.63 -5.49 -13.03
N SER A 15 -22.96 -6.28 -14.03
CA SER A 15 -22.29 -7.55 -14.38
C SER A 15 -20.77 -7.44 -14.59
N ARG A 16 -20.23 -6.23 -14.76
CA ARG A 16 -18.79 -5.96 -14.91
C ARG A 16 -17.98 -6.28 -13.67
N TYR A 17 -18.60 -6.29 -12.48
CA TYR A 17 -17.94 -6.57 -11.20
C TYR A 17 -18.12 -8.00 -10.71
N ALA A 18 -19.12 -8.72 -11.21
CA ALA A 18 -19.30 -10.15 -10.91
C ALA A 18 -18.06 -10.97 -11.31
N ASP A 19 -17.39 -10.56 -12.38
CA ASP A 19 -16.18 -11.19 -12.88
C ASP A 19 -14.93 -10.86 -12.05
N TYR A 20 -14.91 -9.70 -11.36
CA TYR A 20 -13.82 -9.37 -10.45
C TYR A 20 -13.89 -10.18 -9.16
N ASP A 21 -15.08 -10.39 -8.62
CA ASP A 21 -15.29 -11.31 -7.51
C ASP A 21 -14.90 -12.74 -7.89
N ASP A 22 -15.20 -13.18 -9.11
CA ASP A 22 -14.79 -14.48 -9.63
C ASP A 22 -13.26 -14.55 -9.84
N TYR A 23 -12.62 -13.47 -10.32
CA TYR A 23 -11.15 -13.38 -10.41
C TYR A 23 -10.49 -13.42 -9.03
N ILE A 24 -10.98 -12.65 -8.07
CA ILE A 24 -10.49 -12.66 -6.68
C ILE A 24 -10.68 -14.06 -6.07
N ASN A 25 -11.86 -14.64 -6.24
CA ASN A 25 -12.17 -15.97 -5.73
C ASN A 25 -11.32 -17.07 -6.37
N ARG A 26 -11.01 -16.97 -7.67
CA ARG A 26 -10.14 -17.92 -8.38
C ARG A 26 -8.66 -17.73 -8.04
N THR A 27 -8.22 -16.50 -7.83
CA THR A 27 -6.82 -16.18 -7.60
C THR A 27 -6.42 -16.38 -6.13
N PHE A 28 -7.31 -16.06 -5.21
CA PHE A 28 -7.05 -16.05 -3.77
C PHE A 28 -7.91 -17.06 -2.98
N GLY A 29 -8.73 -17.85 -3.67
CA GLY A 29 -9.64 -18.87 -3.09
C GLY A 29 -11.03 -18.34 -2.76
N THR A 30 -12.01 -19.24 -2.73
CA THR A 30 -13.45 -18.97 -2.50
C THR A 30 -13.80 -18.64 -1.06
N GLY A 31 -12.84 -18.48 -0.19
CA GLY A 31 -13.02 -17.83 1.08
C GLY A 31 -12.44 -16.46 0.92
N ARG A 32 -13.13 -15.41 1.30
CA ARG A 32 -12.41 -14.35 1.96
C ARG A 32 -11.49 -15.10 2.90
N ALA A 33 -10.19 -15.18 2.57
CA ALA A 33 -9.21 -15.48 3.57
C ALA A 33 -9.27 -14.27 4.49
N SER A 34 -10.39 -14.19 5.21
CA SER A 34 -10.44 -13.38 6.37
C SER A 34 -9.31 -13.96 7.19
N TYR A 35 -8.36 -13.15 7.53
CA TYR A 35 -7.58 -13.35 8.74
C TYR A 35 -8.58 -13.27 9.89
N ASP A 36 -9.69 -13.99 9.67
CA ASP A 36 -10.80 -14.08 10.54
C ASP A 36 -10.30 -14.86 11.75
N ASP A 37 -10.50 -14.31 12.90
CA ASP A 37 -10.28 -15.00 14.17
C ASP A 37 -10.90 -16.41 14.18
N GLY A 38 -11.78 -16.71 13.21
CA GLY A 38 -12.45 -18.00 13.01
C GLY A 38 -11.64 -19.09 12.30
N ASN A 39 -10.49 -18.83 11.67
CA ASN A 39 -9.71 -19.90 11.03
C ASN A 39 -8.79 -20.62 12.05
N GLU A 40 -9.39 -21.40 12.92
CA GLU A 40 -8.70 -22.12 13.98
C GLU A 40 -7.59 -23.04 13.47
N GLN A 41 -7.80 -23.70 12.32
CA GLN A 41 -6.80 -24.59 11.73
C GLN A 41 -5.54 -23.83 11.30
N PHE A 42 -5.69 -22.63 10.75
CA PHE A 42 -4.55 -21.77 10.39
C PHE A 42 -3.74 -21.40 11.63
N TRP A 43 -4.40 -20.95 12.68
CA TRP A 43 -3.73 -20.52 13.92
C TRP A 43 -3.06 -21.68 14.66
N GLN A 44 -3.69 -22.86 14.66
CA GLN A 44 -3.09 -24.08 15.23
C GLN A 44 -1.84 -24.49 14.43
N SER A 45 -1.89 -24.43 13.11
CA SER A 45 -0.73 -24.71 12.27
C SER A 45 0.41 -23.73 12.51
N LEU A 46 0.10 -22.45 12.63
CA LEU A 46 1.09 -21.41 12.93
C LEU A 46 1.77 -21.68 14.29
N ASN A 47 1.02 -22.03 15.31
CA ASN A 47 1.57 -22.41 16.63
C ASN A 47 2.56 -23.60 16.56
N GLN A 48 2.32 -24.56 15.67
CA GLN A 48 3.24 -25.69 15.46
C GLN A 48 4.56 -25.26 14.81
N TRP A 49 4.55 -24.20 13.97
CA TRP A 49 5.73 -23.70 13.30
C TRP A 49 6.58 -22.75 14.14
N LEU A 50 5.98 -22.07 15.12
CA LEU A 50 6.66 -21.07 15.96
C LEU A 50 7.98 -21.53 16.57
N PRO A 51 8.14 -22.75 17.10
CA PRO A 51 9.42 -23.21 17.68
C PRO A 51 10.57 -23.24 16.68
N HIS A 52 10.25 -23.34 15.40
CA HIS A 52 11.21 -23.48 14.29
C HIS A 52 11.39 -22.20 13.47
N ALA A 53 10.51 -21.24 13.62
CA ALA A 53 10.53 -19.97 12.89
C ALA A 53 11.62 -19.04 13.45
N GLN A 54 12.57 -18.65 12.61
CA GLN A 54 13.59 -17.66 12.96
C GLN A 54 13.30 -16.28 12.37
N TYR A 55 12.53 -16.25 11.28
CA TYR A 55 12.11 -15.04 10.60
C TYR A 55 10.64 -15.15 10.26
N ILE A 56 9.85 -14.15 10.66
CA ILE A 56 8.40 -14.12 10.47
C ILE A 56 8.03 -12.82 9.79
N ASP A 57 7.61 -12.93 8.53
CA ASP A 57 7.06 -11.83 7.76
C ASP A 57 5.56 -11.73 7.97
N ILE A 58 5.09 -10.53 8.30
CA ILE A 58 3.69 -10.24 8.62
C ILE A 58 3.18 -9.20 7.63
N TYR A 59 2.53 -9.71 6.58
CA TYR A 59 1.97 -8.93 5.49
C TYR A 59 0.44 -9.04 5.45
N GLY A 60 -0.19 -8.07 4.83
CA GLY A 60 -1.60 -8.03 4.51
C GLY A 60 -2.42 -7.28 5.54
N ALA A 61 -3.56 -6.72 5.08
CA ALA A 61 -4.46 -5.87 5.87
C ALA A 61 -3.70 -4.82 6.71
N GLU A 62 -4.03 -4.72 8.00
CA GLU A 62 -3.26 -3.98 8.98
C GLU A 62 -2.98 -4.91 10.17
N PRO A 63 -1.73 -5.38 10.33
CA PRO A 63 -1.39 -6.37 11.36
C PRO A 63 -1.73 -5.93 12.78
N THR A 64 -1.69 -4.61 13.04
CA THR A 64 -2.00 -4.05 14.36
C THR A 64 -3.48 -4.17 14.75
N LEU A 65 -4.36 -4.56 13.83
CA LEU A 65 -5.77 -4.86 14.06
C LEU A 65 -6.07 -6.34 14.32
N ILE A 66 -5.08 -7.23 14.13
CA ILE A 66 -5.25 -8.67 14.25
C ILE A 66 -4.94 -9.10 15.69
N HIS A 67 -5.94 -9.11 16.54
CA HIS A 67 -5.74 -9.44 17.96
C HIS A 67 -5.07 -10.81 18.17
N ARG A 68 -5.52 -11.81 17.43
CA ARG A 68 -4.99 -13.18 17.53
C ARG A 68 -3.51 -13.31 17.13
N LEU A 69 -3.02 -12.41 16.28
CA LEU A 69 -1.58 -12.32 15.99
C LEU A 69 -0.79 -12.05 17.27
N PHE A 70 -1.29 -11.15 18.12
CA PHE A 70 -0.60 -10.80 19.37
C PHE A 70 -0.69 -11.89 20.41
N ASP A 71 -1.76 -12.66 20.44
CA ASP A 71 -1.84 -13.88 21.28
C ASP A 71 -0.74 -14.88 20.91
N ILE A 72 -0.50 -15.05 19.60
CA ILE A 72 0.57 -15.91 19.09
C ILE A 72 1.96 -15.36 19.43
N LEU A 73 2.16 -14.06 19.28
CA LEU A 73 3.43 -13.43 19.65
C LEU A 73 3.66 -13.52 21.19
N GLN A 74 2.62 -13.36 21.99
CA GLN A 74 2.70 -13.56 23.43
C GLN A 74 3.03 -15.01 23.76
N HIS A 75 2.40 -15.98 23.10
CA HIS A 75 2.74 -17.39 23.26
C HIS A 75 4.21 -17.68 22.91
N SER A 76 4.75 -17.02 21.88
CA SER A 76 6.17 -17.13 21.54
C SER A 76 7.08 -16.59 22.66
N ILE A 77 6.67 -15.53 23.33
CA ILE A 77 7.38 -14.97 24.50
C ILE A 77 7.34 -15.95 25.66
N ASP A 78 6.15 -16.42 26.03
CA ASP A 78 5.93 -17.33 27.16
C ASP A 78 6.70 -18.65 26.99
N SER A 79 6.85 -19.10 25.74
CA SER A 79 7.62 -20.30 25.38
C SER A 79 9.13 -20.07 25.19
N GLY A 80 9.58 -18.80 25.21
CA GLY A 80 10.99 -18.44 25.06
C GLY A 80 11.50 -18.43 23.62
N TYR A 81 10.65 -18.64 22.59
CA TYR A 81 11.05 -18.69 21.17
C TYR A 81 11.45 -17.31 20.63
N HIS A 82 10.81 -16.24 21.11
CA HIS A 82 11.05 -14.84 20.73
C HIS A 82 12.53 -14.44 20.73
N LYS A 83 13.35 -15.05 21.59
CA LYS A 83 14.80 -14.77 21.71
C LYS A 83 15.60 -15.06 20.44
N ASN A 84 15.07 -15.92 19.56
CA ASN A 84 15.69 -16.30 18.30
C ASN A 84 14.90 -15.78 17.08
N GLN A 85 13.77 -15.10 17.30
CA GLN A 85 12.86 -14.68 16.25
C GLN A 85 13.09 -13.23 15.85
N THR A 86 13.15 -13.02 14.54
CA THR A 86 13.08 -11.73 13.88
C THR A 86 11.70 -11.57 13.28
N LEU A 87 11.06 -10.44 13.54
CA LEU A 87 9.76 -10.09 12.96
C LEU A 87 9.93 -8.99 11.92
N HIS A 88 9.15 -9.06 10.87
CA HIS A 88 9.03 -7.99 9.88
C HIS A 88 7.56 -7.62 9.71
N PHE A 89 7.23 -6.36 9.96
CA PHE A 89 5.87 -5.83 9.88
C PHE A 89 5.75 -4.83 8.74
N ASN A 90 4.73 -5.04 7.89
CA ASN A 90 4.27 -4.02 6.97
C ASN A 90 3.01 -3.38 7.59
N THR A 91 3.04 -2.08 7.87
CA THR A 91 1.94 -1.34 8.47
C THR A 91 1.66 -0.02 7.75
N ASN A 92 0.38 0.38 7.76
CA ASN A 92 -0.06 1.67 7.22
C ASN A 92 0.14 2.84 8.21
N CYS A 93 0.73 2.60 9.36
CA CYS A 93 0.99 3.60 10.41
C CYS A 93 -0.24 4.29 10.99
N THR A 94 -1.45 3.84 10.71
CA THR A 94 -2.66 4.51 11.24
C THR A 94 -2.87 4.25 12.72
N ILE A 95 -2.26 3.20 13.26
CA ILE A 95 -2.45 2.78 14.65
C ILE A 95 -1.10 2.70 15.36
N TRP A 96 -1.08 3.26 16.57
CA TRP A 96 -0.05 3.00 17.58
C TRP A 96 -0.70 2.39 18.79
N ASN A 97 -0.33 1.17 19.14
CA ASN A 97 -0.85 0.47 20.30
C ASN A 97 0.30 0.07 21.23
N GLN A 98 0.36 0.70 22.41
CA GLN A 98 1.46 0.49 23.35
C GLN A 98 1.58 -0.97 23.81
N THR A 99 0.46 -1.67 24.02
CA THR A 99 0.50 -3.09 24.39
C THR A 99 1.20 -3.95 23.35
N TYR A 100 0.98 -3.65 22.06
CA TYR A 100 1.68 -4.35 20.97
C TYR A 100 3.16 -4.03 20.94
N ILE A 101 3.49 -2.78 21.14
CA ILE A 101 4.88 -2.31 21.18
C ILE A 101 5.63 -2.98 22.33
N ASP A 102 5.00 -3.13 23.50
CA ASP A 102 5.60 -3.82 24.66
C ASP A 102 5.86 -5.31 24.37
N ILE A 103 4.98 -5.97 23.62
CA ILE A 103 5.20 -7.34 23.12
C ILE A 103 6.36 -7.37 22.13
N LEU A 104 6.33 -6.50 21.11
CA LEU A 104 7.35 -6.46 20.07
C LEU A 104 8.75 -6.17 20.61
N SER A 105 8.86 -5.34 21.65
CA SER A 105 10.14 -4.97 22.27
C SER A 105 10.93 -6.14 22.87
N GLN A 106 10.29 -7.29 23.05
CA GLN A 106 10.89 -8.48 23.65
C GLN A 106 11.52 -9.43 22.62
N PHE A 107 11.22 -9.25 21.33
CA PHE A 107 11.77 -10.09 20.26
C PHE A 107 13.22 -9.75 19.98
N LYS A 108 13.95 -10.73 19.41
CA LYS A 108 15.35 -10.55 19.02
C LYS A 108 15.54 -9.35 18.11
N GLN A 109 14.64 -9.16 17.16
CA GLN A 109 14.67 -8.10 16.17
C GLN A 109 13.29 -7.84 15.60
N VAL A 110 12.93 -6.57 15.37
CA VAL A 110 11.71 -6.19 14.66
C VAL A 110 12.05 -5.15 13.59
N TYR A 111 11.62 -5.41 12.37
CA TYR A 111 11.70 -4.48 11.24
C TYR A 111 10.31 -3.97 10.90
N PHE A 112 10.23 -2.71 10.50
CA PHE A 112 8.99 -2.10 10.02
C PHE A 112 9.17 -1.53 8.63
N ASP A 113 8.28 -1.93 7.72
CA ASP A 113 8.01 -1.25 6.47
C ASP A 113 6.74 -0.41 6.62
N LEU A 114 6.92 0.90 6.60
CA LEU A 114 5.86 1.87 6.80
C LEU A 114 5.30 2.29 5.44
N SER A 115 4.04 1.97 5.18
CA SER A 115 3.39 2.22 3.90
C SER A 115 2.93 3.68 3.79
N ILE A 116 3.67 4.51 3.07
CA ILE A 116 3.37 5.94 2.89
C ILE A 116 3.39 6.28 1.41
N ASP A 117 2.21 6.55 0.84
CA ASP A 117 2.02 6.74 -0.60
C ASP A 117 1.84 8.22 -1.01
N GLY A 118 1.95 9.15 -0.07
CA GLY A 118 1.81 10.59 -0.30
C GLY A 118 2.29 11.40 0.89
N LEU A 119 2.32 12.72 0.75
CA LEU A 119 2.61 13.68 1.81
C LEU A 119 1.43 14.64 1.96
N TYR A 120 1.17 15.11 3.19
CA TYR A 120 0.16 16.11 3.46
C TYR A 120 -1.23 15.74 2.89
N ASN A 121 -1.87 16.66 2.19
CA ASN A 121 -3.18 16.47 1.56
C ASN A 121 -3.16 15.38 0.45
N HIS A 122 -2.02 15.13 -0.19
CA HIS A 122 -1.88 14.00 -1.13
C HIS A 122 -2.04 12.67 -0.40
N TYR A 123 -1.46 12.53 0.81
CA TYR A 123 -1.66 11.36 1.64
C TYR A 123 -3.14 11.17 2.00
N ASP A 124 -3.77 12.25 2.49
CA ASP A 124 -5.18 12.23 2.93
C ASP A 124 -6.14 11.83 1.81
N TYR A 125 -5.80 12.16 0.57
CA TYR A 125 -6.57 11.75 -0.60
C TYR A 125 -6.32 10.28 -0.95
N ILE A 126 -5.06 9.86 -1.05
CA ILE A 126 -4.67 8.52 -1.51
C ILE A 126 -5.04 7.46 -0.47
N ARG A 127 -4.79 7.75 0.79
CA ARG A 127 -4.99 6.87 1.94
C ARG A 127 -6.18 7.32 2.79
N ASN A 128 -7.33 7.55 2.15
CA ASN A 128 -8.54 7.98 2.84
C ASN A 128 -8.87 7.07 4.05
N GLY A 129 -9.22 7.69 5.17
CA GLY A 129 -9.57 7.01 6.43
C GLY A 129 -8.69 7.40 7.61
N GLU A 130 -7.54 8.06 7.36
CA GLU A 130 -6.71 8.69 8.38
C GLU A 130 -6.02 9.94 7.79
N THR A 131 -5.53 10.81 8.64
CA THR A 131 -4.88 12.06 8.24
C THR A 131 -3.36 11.95 8.27
N TRP A 132 -2.70 12.73 7.44
CA TRP A 132 -1.24 12.83 7.44
C TRP A 132 -0.65 13.13 8.81
N ASP A 133 -1.26 14.03 9.57
CA ASP A 133 -0.75 14.42 10.89
C ASP A 133 -0.74 13.25 11.88
N VAL A 134 -1.78 12.43 11.89
CA VAL A 134 -1.86 11.22 12.73
C VAL A 134 -0.82 10.19 12.29
N VAL A 135 -0.71 9.95 10.99
CA VAL A 135 0.26 8.98 10.46
C VAL A 135 1.69 9.43 10.68
N LEU A 136 1.99 10.71 10.49
CA LEU A 136 3.32 11.27 10.77
C LEU A 136 3.67 11.17 12.26
N ALA A 137 2.70 11.41 13.15
CA ALA A 137 2.92 11.24 14.59
C ALA A 137 3.22 9.77 14.94
N ASN A 138 2.49 8.82 14.37
CA ASN A 138 2.74 7.40 14.59
C ASN A 138 4.06 6.94 13.93
N PHE A 139 4.35 7.41 12.72
CA PHE A 139 5.63 7.18 12.03
C PHE A 139 6.83 7.54 12.93
N ASN A 140 6.78 8.72 13.58
CA ASN A 140 7.83 9.15 14.48
C ASN A 140 7.98 8.22 15.70
N LYS A 141 6.86 7.69 16.23
CA LYS A 141 6.89 6.70 17.32
C LYS A 141 7.49 5.36 16.87
N TYR A 142 7.14 4.85 15.68
CA TYR A 142 7.77 3.63 15.12
C TYR A 142 9.26 3.82 14.91
N LYS A 143 9.67 4.98 14.40
CA LYS A 143 11.09 5.34 14.23
C LYS A 143 11.83 5.40 15.56
N GLU A 144 11.26 6.04 16.58
CA GLU A 144 11.82 6.11 17.91
C GLU A 144 11.95 4.72 18.55
N PHE A 145 10.91 3.90 18.44
CA PHE A 145 10.92 2.53 18.91
C PHE A 145 12.02 1.69 18.26
N ALA A 146 12.12 1.70 16.93
CA ALA A 146 13.13 0.94 16.21
C ALA A 146 14.57 1.38 16.58
N ASN A 147 14.79 2.68 16.72
CA ASN A 147 16.08 3.21 17.14
C ASN A 147 16.43 2.85 18.60
N THR A 148 15.43 2.89 19.49
CA THR A 148 15.64 2.63 20.93
C THR A 148 15.94 1.17 21.21
N TYR A 149 15.17 0.26 20.62
CA TYR A 149 15.26 -1.17 20.94
C TYR A 149 16.20 -1.93 20.01
N TYR A 150 16.32 -1.53 18.74
CA TYR A 150 17.00 -2.33 17.72
C TYR A 150 18.13 -1.59 17.01
N GLN A 151 18.29 -0.29 17.26
CA GLN A 151 19.37 0.55 16.70
C GLN A 151 19.45 0.51 15.16
N HIS A 152 18.31 0.41 14.50
CA HIS A 152 18.22 0.47 13.04
C HIS A 152 17.06 1.36 12.60
N PRO A 153 17.11 1.92 11.39
CA PRO A 153 16.01 2.72 10.85
C PRO A 153 14.81 1.83 10.47
N VAL A 154 13.63 2.42 10.50
CA VAL A 154 12.46 1.87 9.80
C VAL A 154 12.62 2.06 8.28
N SER A 155 11.92 1.28 7.47
CA SER A 155 11.84 1.49 6.02
C SER A 155 10.52 2.17 5.65
N VAL A 156 10.52 2.91 4.54
CA VAL A 156 9.31 3.45 3.91
C VAL A 156 9.05 2.73 2.60
N CYS A 157 7.88 2.14 2.48
CA CYS A 157 7.39 1.52 1.26
C CYS A 157 6.37 2.44 0.58
N ILE A 158 6.67 2.87 -0.64
CA ILE A 158 5.79 3.69 -1.47
C ILE A 158 5.14 2.81 -2.52
N THR A 159 3.82 2.62 -2.45
CA THR A 159 3.10 1.91 -3.52
C THR A 159 2.76 2.89 -4.64
N VAL A 160 3.51 2.79 -5.73
CA VAL A 160 3.36 3.65 -6.89
C VAL A 160 2.07 3.32 -7.65
N SER A 161 1.24 4.31 -7.82
CA SER A 161 -0.05 4.25 -8.51
C SER A 161 -0.25 5.46 -9.41
N MET A 162 -1.33 5.46 -10.18
CA MET A 162 -1.69 6.63 -10.99
C MET A 162 -1.93 7.90 -10.14
N PHE A 163 -2.19 7.75 -8.84
CA PHE A 163 -2.47 8.90 -7.97
C PHE A 163 -1.22 9.60 -7.44
N ASN A 164 -0.08 8.91 -7.35
CA ASN A 164 1.14 9.47 -6.77
C ASN A 164 2.36 9.52 -7.69
N ILE A 165 2.33 8.84 -8.85
CA ILE A 165 3.49 8.76 -9.75
C ILE A 165 4.11 10.13 -10.09
N TYR A 166 3.29 11.17 -10.17
CA TYR A 166 3.77 12.52 -10.48
C TYR A 166 4.58 13.16 -9.34
N TYR A 167 4.38 12.69 -8.10
CA TYR A 167 4.95 13.25 -6.86
C TYR A 167 5.89 12.27 -6.12
N ILE A 168 6.26 11.14 -6.71
CA ILE A 168 7.09 10.14 -6.01
C ILE A 168 8.51 10.62 -5.72
N ASP A 169 9.04 11.57 -6.49
CA ASP A 169 10.29 12.26 -6.21
C ASP A 169 10.22 13.04 -4.89
N GLU A 170 9.14 13.78 -4.66
CA GLU A 170 8.92 14.55 -3.44
C GLU A 170 8.79 13.65 -2.21
N ILE A 171 8.03 12.55 -2.34
CA ILE A 171 7.88 11.56 -1.27
C ILE A 171 9.22 10.90 -0.95
N PHE A 172 9.96 10.51 -1.99
CA PHE A 172 11.26 9.87 -1.83
C PHE A 172 12.27 10.82 -1.16
N GLU A 173 12.38 12.05 -1.62
CA GLU A 173 13.31 13.06 -1.09
C GLU A 173 12.98 13.43 0.36
N TYR A 174 11.69 13.42 0.74
CA TYR A 174 11.28 13.67 2.13
C TYR A 174 11.90 12.65 3.12
N PHE A 175 12.03 11.40 2.69
CA PHE A 175 12.52 10.31 3.54
C PHE A 175 13.98 9.90 3.27
N GLU A 176 14.54 10.23 2.10
CA GLU A 176 15.83 9.71 1.59
C GLU A 176 16.99 9.81 2.58
N ASN A 177 17.11 10.96 3.24
CA ASN A 177 18.22 11.23 4.15
C ASN A 177 18.08 10.58 5.53
N GLN A 178 16.93 9.95 5.80
CA GLN A 178 16.62 9.45 7.13
C GLN A 178 16.40 7.94 7.18
N LEU A 179 15.97 7.34 6.06
CA LEU A 179 15.41 6.00 6.03
C LEU A 179 15.75 5.24 4.74
N ASN A 180 15.57 3.93 4.79
CA ASN A 180 15.47 3.13 3.58
C ASN A 180 14.09 3.36 2.95
N THR A 181 14.09 3.85 1.73
CA THR A 181 12.87 4.08 0.96
C THR A 181 12.90 3.16 -0.27
N HIS A 182 11.82 2.44 -0.51
CA HIS A 182 11.67 1.57 -1.67
C HIS A 182 10.27 1.66 -2.26
N PHE A 183 10.13 1.19 -3.50
CA PHE A 183 8.90 1.29 -4.25
C PHE A 183 8.28 -0.08 -4.49
N ASN A 184 6.95 -0.15 -4.34
CA ASN A 184 6.10 -1.19 -4.87
C ASN A 184 5.23 -0.63 -6.00
N MET A 185 4.63 -1.52 -6.82
CA MET A 185 3.75 -1.11 -7.92
C MET A 185 2.31 -1.53 -7.64
N ALA A 186 1.37 -0.62 -7.85
CA ALA A 186 -0.04 -0.97 -7.93
C ALA A 186 -0.33 -1.62 -9.30
N HIS A 187 -0.44 -2.95 -9.32
CA HIS A 187 -0.69 -3.72 -10.54
C HIS A 187 -2.19 -3.85 -10.84
N MET A 188 -2.99 -3.96 -9.82
CA MET A 188 -4.43 -4.19 -9.91
C MET A 188 -5.21 -3.37 -8.87
N PRO A 189 -6.43 -2.94 -9.19
CA PRO A 189 -7.05 -2.99 -10.52
C PRO A 189 -6.33 -2.13 -11.54
N LEU A 190 -6.46 -2.44 -12.85
CA LEU A 190 -5.66 -1.79 -13.90
C LEU A 190 -5.82 -0.26 -13.94
N HIS A 191 -6.98 0.27 -13.56
CA HIS A 191 -7.24 1.71 -13.56
C HIS A 191 -6.47 2.48 -12.45
N VAL A 192 -5.84 1.80 -11.51
CA VAL A 192 -4.90 2.45 -10.56
C VAL A 192 -3.45 2.28 -10.96
N SER A 193 -3.18 1.43 -11.94
CA SER A 193 -1.81 1.20 -12.45
C SER A 193 -1.32 2.37 -13.30
N ILE A 194 -0.05 2.71 -13.15
CA ILE A 194 0.61 3.74 -13.98
C ILE A 194 0.66 3.38 -15.47
N LYS A 195 0.47 2.11 -15.81
CA LYS A 195 0.35 1.67 -17.21
C LYS A 195 -0.89 2.22 -17.90
N ALA A 196 -1.94 2.56 -17.15
CA ALA A 196 -3.19 3.11 -17.68
C ALA A 196 -3.08 4.55 -18.20
N LEU A 197 -2.03 5.27 -17.81
CA LEU A 197 -1.84 6.67 -18.17
C LEU A 197 -1.67 6.87 -19.70
N PRO A 198 -2.23 7.96 -20.28
CA PRO A 198 -1.99 8.32 -21.68
C PRO A 198 -0.51 8.53 -21.97
N THR A 199 -0.08 8.16 -23.20
CA THR A 199 1.34 8.20 -23.59
C THR A 199 1.99 9.56 -23.38
N GLN A 200 1.32 10.65 -23.74
CA GLN A 200 1.84 12.01 -23.57
C GLN A 200 1.98 12.40 -22.08
N VAL A 201 1.08 11.89 -21.23
CA VAL A 201 1.15 12.06 -19.78
C VAL A 201 2.36 11.31 -19.22
N LYS A 202 2.57 10.05 -19.64
CA LYS A 202 3.76 9.26 -19.25
C LYS A 202 5.06 9.99 -19.61
N GLN A 203 5.11 10.60 -20.79
CA GLN A 203 6.27 11.38 -21.21
C GLN A 203 6.52 12.58 -20.28
N ARG A 204 5.48 13.34 -19.94
CA ARG A 204 5.61 14.50 -19.01
C ARG A 204 6.06 14.08 -17.62
N ILE A 205 5.52 12.98 -17.11
CA ILE A 205 5.95 12.40 -15.82
C ILE A 205 7.43 12.03 -15.89
N ARG A 206 7.84 11.32 -16.95
CA ARG A 206 9.25 10.94 -17.16
C ARG A 206 10.16 12.16 -17.16
N GLU A 207 9.81 13.20 -17.92
CA GLU A 207 10.57 14.44 -18.01
C GLU A 207 10.74 15.10 -16.64
N LYS A 208 9.68 15.12 -15.80
CA LYS A 208 9.72 15.66 -14.43
C LYS A 208 10.64 14.81 -13.53
N LEU A 209 10.39 13.51 -13.46
CA LEU A 209 11.10 12.65 -12.52
C LEU A 209 12.60 12.53 -12.81
N LEU A 210 13.00 12.61 -14.09
CA LEU A 210 14.41 12.59 -14.49
C LEU A 210 15.14 13.91 -14.20
N GLN A 211 14.45 14.95 -13.74
CA GLN A 211 15.09 16.21 -13.28
C GLN A 211 15.56 16.15 -11.81
N SER A 212 15.22 15.09 -11.07
CA SER A 212 15.70 14.92 -9.69
C SER A 212 17.22 14.93 -9.63
N LYS A 213 17.75 15.55 -8.58
CA LYS A 213 19.19 15.60 -8.31
C LYS A 213 19.69 14.42 -7.48
N SER A 214 18.77 13.60 -6.94
CA SER A 214 19.12 12.42 -6.18
C SER A 214 19.51 11.27 -7.12
N GLU A 215 20.79 10.91 -7.13
CA GLU A 215 21.28 9.73 -7.87
C GLU A 215 20.63 8.43 -7.36
N LYS A 216 20.33 8.36 -6.06
CA LYS A 216 19.65 7.21 -5.47
C LYS A 216 18.23 7.12 -6.05
N PHE A 217 17.48 8.23 -6.04
CA PHE A 217 16.15 8.27 -6.66
C PHE A 217 16.18 7.87 -8.14
N LEU A 218 17.12 8.40 -8.91
CA LEU A 218 17.23 8.10 -10.34
C LEU A 218 17.48 6.60 -10.61
N ARG A 219 18.20 5.90 -9.72
CA ARG A 219 18.37 4.45 -9.82
C ARG A 219 17.07 3.71 -9.49
N GLU A 220 16.39 4.12 -8.42
CA GLU A 220 15.16 3.48 -7.95
C GLU A 220 13.96 3.74 -8.87
N VAL A 221 13.91 4.90 -9.54
CA VAL A 221 12.80 5.25 -10.44
C VAL A 221 12.93 4.58 -11.82
N ALA A 222 14.11 4.20 -12.25
CA ALA A 222 14.33 3.63 -13.59
C ALA A 222 13.45 2.39 -13.88
N PRO A 223 13.34 1.38 -13.01
CA PRO A 223 12.43 0.25 -13.24
C PRO A 223 10.95 0.66 -13.23
N ILE A 224 10.57 1.69 -12.45
CA ILE A 224 9.21 2.24 -12.43
C ILE A 224 8.86 2.84 -13.79
N LEU A 225 9.76 3.65 -14.34
CA LEU A 225 9.57 4.24 -15.66
C LEU A 225 9.52 3.18 -16.77
N SER A 226 10.29 2.11 -16.64
CA SER A 226 10.21 0.97 -17.56
C SER A 226 8.85 0.27 -17.47
N TYR A 227 8.39 -0.02 -16.26
CA TYR A 227 7.08 -0.62 -16.02
C TYR A 227 5.92 0.27 -16.52
N MET A 228 6.03 1.58 -16.37
CA MET A 228 5.01 2.53 -16.86
C MET A 228 4.83 2.44 -18.40
N ASP A 229 5.90 2.14 -19.14
CA ASP A 229 5.86 2.05 -20.61
C ASP A 229 5.41 0.67 -21.11
N GLU A 230 5.32 -0.33 -20.26
CA GLU A 230 4.82 -1.65 -20.67
C GLU A 230 3.37 -1.56 -21.14
N GLU A 231 3.04 -2.34 -22.17
CA GLU A 231 1.66 -2.44 -22.64
C GLU A 231 0.77 -3.20 -21.65
N LEU A 232 -0.49 -2.76 -21.56
CA LEU A 232 -1.51 -3.52 -20.86
C LEU A 232 -1.86 -4.77 -21.69
N SER A 233 -1.97 -5.92 -21.07
CA SER A 233 -2.29 -7.14 -21.79
C SER A 233 -3.68 -7.07 -22.41
N ILE A 234 -3.81 -7.46 -23.68
CA ILE A 234 -5.07 -7.44 -24.43
C ILE A 234 -6.16 -8.28 -23.73
N GLN A 235 -5.80 -9.39 -23.12
CA GLN A 235 -6.75 -10.24 -22.37
C GLN A 235 -7.32 -9.54 -21.14
N GLN A 236 -6.50 -8.77 -20.42
CA GLN A 236 -6.94 -8.02 -19.26
C GLN A 236 -7.80 -6.81 -19.62
N THR A 237 -7.48 -6.13 -20.75
CA THR A 237 -8.19 -4.92 -21.18
C THR A 237 -9.56 -5.22 -21.78
N ASN A 238 -9.68 -6.22 -22.64
CA ASN A 238 -10.92 -6.48 -23.37
C ASN A 238 -12.06 -7.06 -22.52
N TYR A 239 -11.72 -7.80 -21.47
CA TYR A 239 -12.72 -8.46 -20.63
C TYR A 239 -13.26 -7.56 -19.51
N HIS A 240 -12.37 -6.81 -18.85
CA HIS A 240 -12.75 -5.98 -17.70
C HIS A 240 -12.96 -4.50 -18.03
N TYR A 241 -12.46 -4.04 -19.18
CA TYR A 241 -12.48 -2.63 -19.57
C TYR A 241 -12.92 -2.47 -21.03
N PRO A 242 -14.19 -2.78 -21.37
CA PRO A 242 -14.66 -2.77 -22.78
C PRO A 242 -14.54 -1.42 -23.48
N ASN A 243 -14.52 -0.34 -22.70
CA ASN A 243 -14.32 1.03 -23.20
C ASN A 243 -12.88 1.53 -23.05
N GLY A 244 -11.93 0.63 -22.71
CA GLY A 244 -10.57 0.99 -22.38
C GLY A 244 -10.35 1.31 -20.90
N VAL A 245 -9.12 1.24 -20.43
CA VAL A 245 -8.79 1.44 -19.01
C VAL A 245 -8.90 2.90 -18.59
N TRP A 246 -8.56 3.84 -19.48
CA TRP A 246 -8.57 5.27 -19.13
C TRP A 246 -9.96 5.83 -18.79
N PRO A 247 -11.03 5.55 -19.53
CA PRO A 247 -12.39 5.93 -19.13
C PRO A 247 -12.77 5.42 -17.73
N GLU A 248 -12.27 4.26 -17.35
CA GLU A 248 -12.48 3.71 -16.02
C GLU A 248 -11.67 4.48 -14.94
N VAL A 249 -10.47 4.95 -15.25
CA VAL A 249 -9.71 5.87 -14.37
C VAL A 249 -10.54 7.10 -14.06
N VAL A 250 -11.05 7.76 -15.09
CA VAL A 250 -11.87 8.99 -14.95
C VAL A 250 -13.14 8.73 -14.14
N ARG A 251 -13.89 7.67 -14.51
CA ARG A 251 -15.13 7.30 -13.84
C ARG A 251 -14.91 6.99 -12.36
N SER A 252 -13.98 6.09 -12.06
CA SER A 252 -13.73 5.64 -10.68
C SER A 252 -13.20 6.77 -9.81
N THR A 253 -12.33 7.63 -10.33
CA THR A 253 -11.83 8.80 -9.60
C THR A 253 -12.97 9.79 -9.31
N THR A 254 -13.84 10.07 -10.30
CA THR A 254 -14.99 10.94 -10.10
C THR A 254 -15.97 10.40 -9.07
N GLU A 255 -16.25 9.09 -9.10
CA GLU A 255 -17.12 8.44 -8.10
C GLU A 255 -16.51 8.48 -6.70
N LEU A 256 -15.20 8.27 -6.57
CA LEU A 256 -14.50 8.40 -5.29
C LEU A 256 -14.54 9.82 -4.74
N ASP A 257 -14.31 10.82 -5.59
CA ASP A 257 -14.40 12.24 -5.22
C ASP A 257 -15.79 12.58 -4.65
N GLN A 258 -16.85 12.12 -5.33
CA GLN A 258 -18.22 12.32 -4.87
C GLN A 258 -18.49 11.61 -3.54
N LEU A 259 -18.08 10.35 -3.41
CA LEU A 259 -18.28 9.55 -2.20
C LEU A 259 -17.58 10.15 -0.98
N ARG A 260 -16.33 10.58 -1.18
CA ARG A 260 -15.44 11.08 -0.13
C ARG A 260 -15.58 12.59 0.11
N LYS A 261 -16.32 13.30 -0.76
CA LYS A 261 -16.38 14.76 -0.79
C LYS A 261 -15.00 15.40 -0.91
N GLN A 262 -14.17 14.80 -1.74
CA GLN A 262 -12.83 15.25 -2.09
C GLN A 262 -12.79 15.68 -3.55
N SER A 263 -11.68 16.23 -3.99
CA SER A 263 -11.46 16.62 -5.39
C SER A 263 -10.04 16.24 -5.79
N PHE A 264 -9.92 15.33 -6.75
CA PHE A 264 -8.64 14.97 -7.34
C PHE A 264 -7.98 16.21 -7.97
N LYS A 265 -8.75 16.98 -8.71
CA LYS A 265 -8.29 18.22 -9.36
C LYS A 265 -7.68 19.21 -8.37
N ASP A 266 -8.35 19.45 -7.24
CA ASP A 266 -7.91 20.45 -6.27
C ASP A 266 -6.77 19.92 -5.39
N THR A 267 -6.72 18.61 -5.18
CA THR A 267 -5.64 17.96 -4.42
C THR A 267 -4.35 17.86 -5.22
N PHE A 268 -4.43 17.58 -6.54
CA PHE A 268 -3.30 17.37 -7.43
C PHE A 268 -3.31 18.32 -8.64
N PRO A 269 -3.31 19.65 -8.42
CA PRO A 269 -3.57 20.61 -9.50
C PRO A 269 -2.54 20.55 -10.64
N GLU A 270 -1.27 20.36 -10.34
CA GLU A 270 -0.20 20.28 -11.35
C GLU A 270 -0.34 19.00 -12.18
N PHE A 271 -0.61 17.89 -11.54
CA PHE A 271 -0.83 16.62 -12.23
C PHE A 271 -2.13 16.66 -13.03
N PHE A 272 -3.19 17.21 -12.47
CA PHE A 272 -4.45 17.35 -13.18
C PHE A 272 -4.31 18.22 -14.44
N ALA A 273 -3.51 19.28 -14.41
CA ALA A 273 -3.31 20.15 -15.58
C ALA A 273 -2.76 19.38 -16.80
N ILE A 274 -1.95 18.34 -16.60
CA ILE A 274 -1.46 17.49 -17.70
C ILE A 274 -2.43 16.37 -18.07
N LEU A 275 -3.37 16.02 -17.17
CA LEU A 275 -4.41 15.02 -17.41
C LEU A 275 -5.67 15.65 -18.06
N GLU A 276 -5.93 16.94 -17.83
CA GLU A 276 -7.18 17.62 -18.23
C GLU A 276 -7.57 17.41 -19.70
N PRO A 277 -6.65 17.40 -20.70
CA PRO A 277 -7.00 17.12 -22.09
C PRO A 277 -7.58 15.70 -22.34
N TYR A 278 -7.38 14.79 -21.41
CA TYR A 278 -7.80 13.38 -21.47
C TYR A 278 -8.93 13.06 -20.48
N TRP A 279 -9.38 14.03 -19.69
CA TRP A 279 -10.32 13.83 -18.58
C TRP A 279 -11.81 13.90 -19.02
N ASN A 280 -12.13 13.68 -20.31
CA ASN A 280 -13.49 13.74 -20.85
C ASN A 280 -14.10 12.36 -21.05
#